data_2fc80b48ddc7ce457f063061013446a5
#
_entry.id   2fc80b48ddc7ce457f063061013446a5
#
_cell.length_a   1.000
_cell.length_b   1.000
_cell.length_c   1.000
_cell.angle_alpha   90.00
_cell.angle_beta   90.00
_cell.angle_gamma   90.00
#
_symmetry.space_group_name_H-M   'P 1'
#
loop_
_entity.id
_entity.type
_entity.pdbx_description
1 polymer ?
#
loop_
_entity_poly.entity_id
_entity_poly.type
_entity_poly.pdbx_seq_one_letter_code
_entity_poly.pdbx_strand_id
1 'polypeptide(L)'
;IPPGEFLMGMEDGLPDARPIHRLYVSAYWIDRQGVTNGQYRACVEGGACLIPKVRDAFDDTQRAQFPVTNVTWSQARAYCQWVGKRLPTEAEWEKAARGIDGRRYPWGNSDEVIQKSRVKLTDGNSANGVDPLGLPSVSASPYGVFGMIGMVSEWVKDWYAEDFYRTSPARDPQGPLRGTFRVLRGGSWMERPLELRASYRGWDEMTYWGPTLGFRCATDVP
;
A
#
# COMPACT_ATOMS: atom_id res chain seq x y z
N ILE A 1 -15.04 -2.38 0.74
CA ILE A 1 -14.72 -3.25 1.87
C ILE A 1 -15.86 -3.16 2.88
N PRO A 2 -16.50 -4.27 3.27
CA PRO A 2 -17.61 -4.25 4.22
C PRO A 2 -17.12 -3.87 5.63
N PRO A 3 -18.03 -3.29 6.45
CA PRO A 3 -17.71 -2.98 7.82
C PRO A 3 -17.55 -4.27 8.64
N GLY A 4 -16.81 -4.21 9.72
CA GLY A 4 -16.68 -5.34 10.63
C GLY A 4 -15.29 -5.45 11.26
N GLU A 5 -15.17 -6.41 12.16
CA GLU A 5 -13.95 -6.70 12.88
C GLU A 5 -12.94 -7.48 12.03
N PHE A 6 -11.67 -7.29 12.31
CA PHE A 6 -10.57 -8.13 11.82
C PHE A 6 -9.41 -8.16 12.82
N LEU A 7 -8.48 -9.06 12.61
CA LEU A 7 -7.26 -9.17 13.41
C LEU A 7 -6.12 -8.41 12.69
N MET A 8 -5.67 -7.30 13.28
CA MET A 8 -4.55 -6.51 12.83
C MET A 8 -3.26 -6.94 13.52
N GLY A 9 -2.16 -6.94 12.77
CA GLY A 9 -0.86 -7.39 13.28
C GLY A 9 -0.61 -8.89 13.09
N MET A 10 0.53 -9.38 13.58
CA MET A 10 0.94 -10.78 13.44
C MET A 10 1.94 -11.17 14.52
N GLU A 11 1.72 -12.30 15.22
CA GLU A 11 2.61 -12.73 16.32
C GLU A 11 4.01 -13.13 15.87
N ASP A 12 4.15 -13.74 14.70
CA ASP A 12 5.43 -14.10 14.07
C ASP A 12 5.98 -13.01 13.13
N GLY A 13 5.40 -11.80 13.20
CA GLY A 13 5.84 -10.60 12.48
C GLY A 13 6.98 -9.86 13.19
N LEU A 14 7.35 -8.70 12.65
CA LEU A 14 8.29 -7.79 13.29
C LEU A 14 7.71 -7.24 14.61
N PRO A 15 8.56 -6.76 15.53
CA PRO A 15 8.12 -6.31 16.86
C PRO A 15 7.01 -5.23 16.82
N ASP A 16 7.07 -4.32 15.86
CA ASP A 16 6.12 -3.23 15.67
C ASP A 16 4.78 -3.67 15.05
N ALA A 17 4.71 -4.90 14.51
CA ALA A 17 3.46 -5.54 14.08
C ALA A 17 2.75 -6.28 15.23
N ARG A 18 3.20 -6.10 16.48
CA ARG A 18 2.66 -6.75 17.69
C ARG A 18 2.15 -5.73 18.71
N PRO A 19 1.22 -6.13 19.57
CA PRO A 19 0.50 -7.42 19.59
C PRO A 19 -0.49 -7.52 18.43
N ILE A 20 -0.84 -8.75 18.06
CA ILE A 20 -2.05 -8.96 17.28
C ILE A 20 -3.24 -8.47 18.10
N HIS A 21 -4.13 -7.70 17.51
CA HIS A 21 -5.27 -7.13 18.20
C HIS A 21 -6.50 -7.05 17.30
N ARG A 22 -7.67 -7.18 17.93
CA ARG A 22 -8.95 -7.10 17.24
C ARG A 22 -9.41 -5.65 17.19
N LEU A 23 -9.80 -5.20 16.00
CA LEU A 23 -10.39 -3.89 15.84
C LEU A 23 -11.49 -3.92 14.77
N TYR A 24 -12.38 -2.94 14.84
CA TYR A 24 -13.48 -2.73 13.90
C TYR A 24 -13.09 -1.62 12.92
N VAL A 25 -13.35 -1.86 11.63
CA VAL A 25 -13.23 -0.84 10.59
C VAL A 25 -14.58 -0.67 9.91
N SER A 26 -15.05 0.58 9.84
CA SER A 26 -16.27 0.98 9.14
C SER A 26 -16.17 0.67 7.64
N ALA A 27 -17.29 0.67 6.92
CA ALA A 27 -17.29 0.43 5.47
C ALA A 27 -16.52 1.55 4.74
N TYR A 28 -15.75 1.17 3.74
CA TYR A 28 -15.01 2.11 2.89
C TYR A 28 -14.80 1.53 1.49
N TRP A 29 -14.57 2.39 0.54
CA TRP A 29 -14.07 2.03 -0.79
C TRP A 29 -12.55 2.19 -0.80
N ILE A 30 -11.87 1.29 -1.50
CA ILE A 30 -10.41 1.39 -1.76
C ILE A 30 -10.15 1.10 -3.23
N ASP A 31 -9.18 1.75 -3.82
CA ASP A 31 -8.79 1.48 -5.20
C ASP A 31 -8.33 0.04 -5.36
N ARG A 32 -8.80 -0.61 -6.42
CA ARG A 32 -8.44 -2.02 -6.69
C ARG A 32 -6.97 -2.21 -7.00
N GLN A 33 -6.31 -1.15 -7.49
CA GLN A 33 -4.88 -1.11 -7.84
C GLN A 33 -4.25 0.18 -7.35
N GLY A 34 -2.93 0.22 -7.28
CA GLY A 34 -2.19 1.46 -7.05
C GLY A 34 -2.46 2.49 -8.15
N VAL A 35 -2.32 3.77 -7.81
CA VAL A 35 -2.46 4.86 -8.78
C VAL A 35 -1.38 4.73 -9.85
N THR A 36 -1.78 4.83 -11.13
CA THR A 36 -0.88 4.67 -12.26
C THR A 36 -0.27 6.00 -12.72
N ASN A 37 0.84 5.92 -13.49
CA ASN A 37 1.46 7.09 -14.11
C ASN A 37 0.47 7.88 -14.96
N GLY A 38 -0.38 7.19 -15.74
CA GLY A 38 -1.39 7.86 -16.58
C GLY A 38 -2.43 8.62 -15.77
N GLN A 39 -2.93 8.00 -14.68
CA GLN A 39 -3.86 8.66 -13.78
C GLN A 39 -3.24 9.86 -13.06
N TYR A 40 -2.00 9.70 -12.58
CA TYR A 40 -1.29 10.78 -11.91
C TYR A 40 -0.95 11.94 -12.87
N ARG A 41 -0.63 11.63 -14.13
CA ARG A 41 -0.37 12.63 -15.18
C ARG A 41 -1.56 13.55 -15.38
N ALA A 42 -2.77 13.01 -15.41
CA ALA A 42 -3.98 13.83 -15.53
C ALA A 42 -4.12 14.86 -14.39
N CYS A 43 -3.72 14.50 -13.17
CA CYS A 43 -3.68 15.44 -12.04
C CYS A 43 -2.61 16.53 -12.22
N VAL A 44 -1.44 16.17 -12.73
CA VAL A 44 -0.36 17.13 -13.01
C VAL A 44 -0.77 18.11 -14.11
N GLU A 45 -1.34 17.61 -15.20
CA GLU A 45 -1.87 18.41 -16.32
C GLU A 45 -3.02 19.33 -15.89
N GLY A 46 -3.84 18.88 -14.94
CA GLY A 46 -4.87 19.68 -14.29
C GLY A 46 -4.35 20.71 -13.28
N GLY A 47 -3.04 20.79 -13.06
CA GLY A 47 -2.39 21.77 -12.18
C GLY A 47 -2.56 21.50 -10.68
N ALA A 48 -3.14 20.34 -10.30
CA ALA A 48 -3.41 20.01 -8.89
C ALA A 48 -2.29 19.19 -8.23
N CYS A 49 -1.48 18.48 -9.02
CA CYS A 49 -0.38 17.67 -8.52
C CYS A 49 0.98 18.18 -9.00
N LEU A 50 1.98 18.04 -8.14
CA LEU A 50 3.37 18.27 -8.54
C LEU A 50 3.90 17.05 -9.29
N ILE A 51 4.78 17.28 -10.26
CA ILE A 51 5.48 16.23 -11.01
C ILE A 51 6.27 15.33 -10.04
N PRO A 52 6.33 14.00 -10.29
CA PRO A 52 7.19 13.10 -9.52
C PRO A 52 8.65 13.55 -9.53
N LYS A 53 9.42 13.25 -8.49
CA LYS A 53 10.81 13.68 -8.32
C LYS A 53 11.76 13.11 -9.37
N VAL A 54 11.47 11.92 -9.89
CA VAL A 54 12.15 11.31 -11.05
C VAL A 54 11.10 11.07 -12.12
N ARG A 55 11.39 11.46 -13.35
CA ARG A 55 10.41 11.57 -14.43
C ARG A 55 10.47 10.44 -15.46
N ASP A 56 11.56 9.69 -15.53
CA ASP A 56 11.83 8.76 -16.65
C ASP A 56 10.67 7.77 -16.89
N ALA A 57 10.18 7.12 -15.83
CA ALA A 57 9.03 6.22 -15.93
C ALA A 57 7.70 6.97 -16.07
N PHE A 58 7.60 8.17 -15.50
CA PHE A 58 6.41 9.01 -15.55
C PHE A 58 6.18 9.60 -16.95
N ASP A 59 7.24 10.07 -17.62
CA ASP A 59 7.15 10.66 -18.95
C ASP A 59 6.97 9.61 -20.06
N ASP A 60 7.34 8.36 -19.80
CA ASP A 60 7.19 7.26 -20.74
C ASP A 60 5.70 6.87 -20.87
N THR A 61 5.11 7.14 -22.03
CA THR A 61 3.70 6.82 -22.31
C THR A 61 3.42 5.32 -22.35
N GLN A 62 4.42 4.48 -22.64
CA GLN A 62 4.28 3.01 -22.61
C GLN A 62 4.13 2.50 -21.18
N ARG A 63 4.54 3.30 -20.19
CA ARG A 63 4.39 3.01 -18.76
C ARG A 63 3.19 3.69 -18.13
N ALA A 64 2.22 4.12 -18.91
CA ALA A 64 1.02 4.80 -18.39
C ALA A 64 0.24 3.95 -17.37
N GLN A 65 0.25 2.62 -17.53
CA GLN A 65 -0.42 1.68 -16.62
C GLN A 65 0.44 1.21 -15.45
N PHE A 66 1.71 1.58 -15.39
CA PHE A 66 2.59 1.26 -14.27
C PHE A 66 2.25 2.12 -13.05
N PRO A 67 2.44 1.62 -11.81
CA PRO A 67 2.29 2.45 -10.62
C PRO A 67 3.12 3.72 -10.69
N VAL A 68 2.52 4.84 -10.30
CA VAL A 68 3.30 6.06 -10.11
C VAL A 68 4.22 5.87 -8.91
N THR A 69 5.49 6.22 -9.09
CA THR A 69 6.52 6.17 -8.04
C THR A 69 7.26 7.52 -7.94
N ASN A 70 8.23 7.59 -7.04
CA ASN A 70 9.00 8.82 -6.80
C ASN A 70 8.14 10.01 -6.37
N VAL A 71 7.09 9.73 -5.61
CA VAL A 71 6.16 10.70 -5.04
C VAL A 71 6.26 10.72 -3.51
N THR A 72 6.25 11.91 -2.93
CA THR A 72 6.21 12.11 -1.48
C THR A 72 4.81 11.80 -0.93
N TRP A 73 4.70 11.64 0.39
CA TRP A 73 3.41 11.48 1.05
C TRP A 73 2.44 12.63 0.75
N SER A 74 2.95 13.87 0.75
CA SER A 74 2.14 15.04 0.45
C SER A 74 1.62 15.05 -0.98
N GLN A 75 2.42 14.59 -1.94
CA GLN A 75 2.01 14.45 -3.34
C GLN A 75 0.94 13.36 -3.50
N ALA A 76 1.13 12.20 -2.84
CA ALA A 76 0.14 11.13 -2.83
C ALA A 76 -1.21 11.59 -2.24
N ARG A 77 -1.16 12.30 -1.11
CA ARG A 77 -2.35 12.90 -0.49
C ARG A 77 -3.05 13.90 -1.41
N ALA A 78 -2.28 14.80 -2.04
CA ALA A 78 -2.84 15.80 -2.95
C ALA A 78 -3.59 15.17 -4.13
N TYR A 79 -3.03 14.10 -4.72
CA TYR A 79 -3.71 13.34 -5.76
C TYR A 79 -5.03 12.74 -5.26
N CYS A 80 -5.02 12.04 -4.13
CA CYS A 80 -6.25 11.44 -3.61
C CYS A 80 -7.32 12.51 -3.33
N GLN A 81 -6.94 13.68 -2.82
CA GLN A 81 -7.85 14.80 -2.62
C GLN A 81 -8.41 15.36 -3.94
N TRP A 82 -7.58 15.45 -4.97
CA TRP A 82 -8.01 15.92 -6.29
C TRP A 82 -9.08 15.03 -6.91
N VAL A 83 -8.99 13.70 -6.72
CA VAL A 83 -10.02 12.75 -7.19
C VAL A 83 -11.19 12.59 -6.20
N GLY A 84 -11.32 13.45 -5.18
CA GLY A 84 -12.39 13.39 -4.19
C GLY A 84 -12.25 12.24 -3.19
N LYS A 85 -11.03 11.74 -2.98
CA LYS A 85 -10.69 10.62 -2.09
C LYS A 85 -9.66 11.05 -1.03
N ARG A 86 -9.17 10.09 -0.26
CA ARG A 86 -8.10 10.24 0.73
C ARG A 86 -7.14 9.05 0.66
N LEU A 87 -5.99 9.16 1.30
CA LEU A 87 -5.17 7.97 1.57
C LEU A 87 -5.94 7.03 2.52
N PRO A 88 -5.82 5.70 2.37
CA PRO A 88 -6.35 4.76 3.35
C PRO A 88 -5.65 4.92 4.69
N THR A 89 -6.32 4.58 5.79
CA THR A 89 -5.63 4.37 7.06
C THR A 89 -4.82 3.06 7.00
N GLU A 90 -3.86 2.91 7.91
CA GLU A 90 -3.09 1.67 8.05
C GLU A 90 -4.00 0.46 8.27
N ALA A 91 -5.01 0.60 9.13
CA ALA A 91 -5.99 -0.45 9.42
C ALA A 91 -6.87 -0.80 8.21
N GLU A 92 -7.33 0.20 7.46
CA GLU A 92 -8.07 -0.02 6.22
C GLU A 92 -7.21 -0.78 5.19
N TRP A 93 -5.97 -0.34 5.02
CA TRP A 93 -5.05 -0.99 4.08
C TRP A 93 -4.83 -2.47 4.46
N GLU A 94 -4.55 -2.76 5.74
CA GLU A 94 -4.30 -4.13 6.20
C GLU A 94 -5.55 -5.00 6.07
N LYS A 95 -6.74 -4.50 6.45
CA LYS A 95 -8.01 -5.21 6.26
C LYS A 95 -8.27 -5.52 4.79
N ALA A 96 -8.04 -4.56 3.89
CA ALA A 96 -8.20 -4.75 2.46
C ALA A 96 -7.27 -5.83 1.91
N ALA A 97 -6.05 -5.95 2.44
CA ALA A 97 -5.07 -6.94 2.05
C ALA A 97 -5.38 -8.34 2.59
N ARG A 98 -5.74 -8.45 3.87
CA ARG A 98 -5.82 -9.72 4.61
C ARG A 98 -7.22 -10.31 4.74
N GLY A 99 -8.27 -9.51 4.58
CA GLY A 99 -9.60 -9.95 4.97
C GLY A 99 -9.75 -10.02 6.50
N ILE A 100 -10.51 -10.99 6.97
CA ILE A 100 -10.87 -11.16 8.40
C ILE A 100 -10.23 -12.38 9.07
N ASP A 101 -9.57 -13.25 8.30
CA ASP A 101 -9.07 -14.55 8.76
C ASP A 101 -7.60 -14.52 9.22
N GLY A 102 -6.97 -13.34 9.23
CA GLY A 102 -5.62 -13.16 9.74
C GLY A 102 -4.50 -13.75 8.86
N ARG A 103 -4.79 -14.04 7.58
CA ARG A 103 -3.82 -14.59 6.62
C ARG A 103 -2.56 -13.74 6.49
N ARG A 104 -1.46 -14.40 6.13
CA ARG A 104 -0.14 -13.76 6.01
C ARG A 104 -0.03 -12.87 4.77
N TYR A 105 -0.63 -13.29 3.67
CA TYR A 105 -0.61 -12.61 2.37
C TYR A 105 -2.04 -12.44 1.84
N PRO A 106 -2.28 -11.56 0.86
CA PRO A 106 -3.59 -11.41 0.22
C PRO A 106 -4.18 -12.73 -0.30
N TRP A 107 -3.34 -13.62 -0.83
CA TRP A 107 -3.71 -14.93 -1.39
C TRP A 107 -3.75 -16.07 -0.36
N GLY A 108 -3.46 -15.84 0.91
CA GLY A 108 -3.43 -16.87 1.97
C GLY A 108 -2.10 -16.95 2.69
N ASN A 109 -1.68 -18.16 3.09
CA ASN A 109 -0.48 -18.36 3.92
C ASN A 109 0.70 -19.00 3.18
N SER A 110 0.56 -19.29 1.88
CA SER A 110 1.63 -19.91 1.08
C SER A 110 2.69 -18.90 0.64
N ASP A 111 3.95 -19.21 0.93
CA ASP A 111 5.12 -18.43 0.47
C ASP A 111 5.44 -18.67 -1.02
N GLU A 112 4.79 -19.64 -1.65
CA GLU A 112 5.09 -20.08 -3.01
C GLU A 112 4.89 -18.96 -4.06
N VAL A 113 3.87 -18.14 -3.87
CA VAL A 113 3.59 -16.99 -4.76
C VAL A 113 4.72 -15.98 -4.71
N ILE A 114 5.24 -15.67 -3.51
CA ILE A 114 6.40 -14.79 -3.34
C ILE A 114 7.62 -15.34 -4.08
N GLN A 115 7.91 -16.62 -3.92
CA GLN A 115 9.06 -17.25 -4.56
C GLN A 115 8.93 -17.20 -6.10
N LYS A 116 7.77 -17.53 -6.65
CA LYS A 116 7.51 -17.51 -8.10
C LYS A 116 7.54 -16.08 -8.67
N SER A 117 7.03 -15.09 -7.95
CA SER A 117 7.05 -13.70 -8.38
C SER A 117 8.46 -13.12 -8.41
N ARG A 118 9.30 -13.46 -7.43
CA ARG A 118 10.70 -13.01 -7.38
C ARG A 118 11.52 -13.57 -8.54
N VAL A 119 11.30 -14.82 -8.93
CA VAL A 119 11.97 -15.41 -10.10
C VAL A 119 11.66 -14.62 -11.36
N LYS A 120 10.39 -14.22 -11.58
CA LYS A 120 10.01 -13.39 -12.74
C LYS A 120 10.64 -11.99 -12.73
N LEU A 121 10.83 -11.40 -11.56
CA LEU A 121 11.43 -10.06 -11.41
C LEU A 121 12.94 -10.05 -11.66
N THR A 122 13.62 -11.20 -11.46
CA THR A 122 15.07 -11.36 -11.69
C THR A 122 15.42 -11.75 -13.13
N ASP A 123 14.45 -12.21 -13.93
CA ASP A 123 14.68 -12.70 -15.31
C ASP A 123 14.92 -11.57 -16.34
N GLY A 124 15.08 -10.33 -15.90
CA GLY A 124 15.46 -9.20 -16.77
C GLY A 124 14.40 -8.75 -17.79
N ASN A 125 13.25 -9.42 -17.85
CA ASN A 125 12.17 -9.11 -18.80
C ASN A 125 11.18 -8.05 -18.30
N SER A 126 11.27 -7.67 -17.03
CA SER A 126 10.50 -6.54 -16.48
C SER A 126 11.40 -5.33 -16.50
N ALA A 127 11.33 -4.52 -17.54
CA ALA A 127 12.00 -3.22 -17.56
C ALA A 127 11.57 -2.40 -16.33
N ASN A 128 12.45 -2.35 -15.30
CA ASN A 128 12.29 -1.72 -13.99
C ASN A 128 11.40 -2.44 -12.96
N GLY A 129 11.35 -3.78 -12.97
CA GLY A 129 10.87 -4.56 -11.82
C GLY A 129 9.38 -4.50 -11.49
N VAL A 130 8.58 -3.75 -12.22
CA VAL A 130 7.14 -3.60 -11.95
C VAL A 130 6.35 -3.95 -13.20
N ASP A 131 5.78 -5.15 -13.23
CA ASP A 131 4.79 -5.51 -14.23
C ASP A 131 3.41 -5.08 -13.74
N PRO A 132 2.79 -4.05 -14.33
CA PRO A 132 1.52 -3.50 -13.87
C PRO A 132 0.34 -4.45 -14.07
N LEU A 133 0.49 -5.42 -14.96
CA LEU A 133 -0.57 -6.36 -15.34
C LEU A 133 -0.23 -7.81 -15.05
N GLY A 134 1.00 -8.10 -14.63
CA GLY A 134 1.52 -9.47 -14.51
C GLY A 134 1.30 -10.13 -13.16
N LEU A 135 0.62 -9.47 -12.22
CA LEU A 135 0.20 -10.17 -11.00
C LEU A 135 -0.95 -11.11 -11.37
N PRO A 136 -0.75 -12.43 -11.25
CA PRO A 136 -1.81 -13.38 -11.52
C PRO A 136 -3.04 -13.03 -10.68
N SER A 137 -4.23 -13.39 -11.17
CA SER A 137 -5.49 -13.30 -10.40
C SER A 137 -5.38 -13.95 -9.01
N VAL A 138 -4.44 -14.86 -8.83
CA VAL A 138 -4.10 -15.51 -7.55
C VAL A 138 -3.49 -14.54 -6.51
N SER A 139 -3.05 -13.35 -6.88
CA SER A 139 -2.52 -12.34 -5.93
C SER A 139 -3.59 -11.38 -5.40
N ALA A 140 -4.83 -11.54 -5.82
CA ALA A 140 -5.93 -10.73 -5.32
C ALA A 140 -6.20 -11.00 -3.83
N SER A 141 -6.52 -9.95 -3.10
CA SER A 141 -7.03 -10.07 -1.74
C SER A 141 -8.43 -10.71 -1.72
N PRO A 142 -8.96 -11.10 -0.55
CA PRO A 142 -10.34 -11.60 -0.42
C PRO A 142 -11.40 -10.64 -0.97
N TYR A 143 -11.07 -9.37 -1.07
CA TYR A 143 -11.95 -8.32 -1.58
C TYR A 143 -11.67 -7.94 -3.04
N GLY A 144 -10.80 -8.68 -3.75
CA GLY A 144 -10.46 -8.41 -5.14
C GLY A 144 -9.57 -7.18 -5.33
N VAL A 145 -8.77 -6.83 -4.33
CA VAL A 145 -7.76 -5.76 -4.41
C VAL A 145 -6.44 -6.38 -4.85
N PHE A 146 -5.78 -5.77 -5.84
CA PHE A 146 -4.56 -6.29 -6.47
C PHE A 146 -3.33 -5.47 -6.08
N GLY A 147 -2.15 -6.09 -6.22
CA GLY A 147 -0.86 -5.43 -6.08
C GLY A 147 -0.56 -4.88 -4.69
N MET A 148 -1.19 -5.46 -3.66
CA MET A 148 -0.99 -4.99 -2.29
C MET A 148 0.34 -5.43 -1.68
N ILE A 149 1.02 -6.41 -2.27
CA ILE A 149 2.29 -6.94 -1.76
C ILE A 149 3.29 -7.06 -2.90
N GLY A 150 4.52 -6.59 -2.66
CA GLY A 150 5.68 -6.87 -3.52
C GLY A 150 5.74 -6.08 -4.83
N MET A 151 4.84 -5.14 -5.06
CA MET A 151 4.94 -4.22 -6.20
C MET A 151 5.70 -2.96 -5.81
N VAL A 152 5.02 -2.07 -5.14
CA VAL A 152 5.58 -0.87 -4.54
C VAL A 152 5.08 -0.77 -3.11
N SER A 153 5.91 -0.26 -2.21
CA SER A 153 5.45 0.15 -0.89
C SER A 153 4.47 1.30 -1.04
N GLU A 154 3.40 1.31 -0.26
CA GLU A 154 2.34 2.29 -0.42
C GLU A 154 2.23 3.23 0.79
N TRP A 155 2.21 4.54 0.52
CA TRP A 155 1.86 5.54 1.51
C TRP A 155 0.44 5.34 2.02
N VAL A 156 0.30 5.35 3.36
CA VAL A 156 -1.01 5.44 4.01
C VAL A 156 -1.13 6.74 4.82
N LYS A 157 -2.31 7.01 5.37
CA LYS A 157 -2.61 8.26 6.06
C LYS A 157 -1.83 8.42 7.36
N ASP A 158 -1.56 7.33 8.06
CA ASP A 158 -1.17 7.31 9.46
C ASP A 158 0.26 7.80 9.71
N TRP A 159 0.48 8.46 10.85
CA TRP A 159 1.79 8.60 11.42
C TRP A 159 2.26 7.25 11.98
N TYR A 160 3.55 6.99 11.88
CA TYR A 160 4.15 5.79 12.46
C TYR A 160 4.51 6.01 13.93
N ALA A 161 4.22 5.02 14.76
CA ALA A 161 4.81 4.80 16.07
C ALA A 161 4.98 3.29 16.26
N GLU A 162 6.16 2.88 16.75
CA GLU A 162 6.52 1.46 16.89
C GLU A 162 5.55 0.71 17.82
N ASP A 163 5.12 1.34 18.90
CA ASP A 163 4.29 0.74 19.93
C ASP A 163 2.78 1.03 19.78
N PHE A 164 2.36 1.65 18.68
CA PHE A 164 0.97 2.10 18.50
C PHE A 164 -0.04 0.96 18.63
N TYR A 165 0.28 -0.26 18.19
CA TYR A 165 -0.62 -1.41 18.29
C TYR A 165 -0.99 -1.79 19.72
N ARG A 166 -0.17 -1.41 20.72
CA ARG A 166 -0.46 -1.64 22.15
C ARG A 166 -1.57 -0.72 22.68
N THR A 167 -1.78 0.41 22.03
CA THR A 167 -2.72 1.46 22.47
C THR A 167 -3.72 1.85 21.40
N SER A 168 -3.74 1.11 20.29
CA SER A 168 -4.64 1.37 19.16
C SER A 168 -6.10 1.38 19.61
N PRO A 169 -6.88 2.39 19.21
CA PRO A 169 -8.33 2.37 19.41
C PRO A 169 -8.95 1.12 18.76
N ALA A 170 -9.94 0.53 19.43
CA ALA A 170 -10.63 -0.66 18.94
C ALA A 170 -11.53 -0.39 17.72
N ARG A 171 -11.80 0.87 17.38
CA ARG A 171 -12.65 1.25 16.25
C ARG A 171 -12.00 2.34 15.42
N ASP A 172 -11.93 2.10 14.11
CA ASP A 172 -11.48 3.04 13.08
C ASP A 172 -10.19 3.80 13.45
N PRO A 173 -9.11 3.10 13.85
CA PRO A 173 -7.88 3.76 14.26
C PRO A 173 -7.30 4.61 13.13
N GLN A 174 -6.79 5.77 13.46
CA GLN A 174 -6.24 6.75 12.52
C GLN A 174 -4.73 6.97 12.71
N GLY A 175 -4.07 6.05 13.42
CA GLY A 175 -2.69 6.23 13.85
C GLY A 175 -2.53 7.27 14.97
N PRO A 176 -1.31 7.54 15.40
CA PRO A 176 -1.00 8.61 16.33
C PRO A 176 -1.40 9.98 15.76
N LEU A 177 -1.76 10.94 16.64
CA LEU A 177 -2.15 12.29 16.23
C LEU A 177 -1.00 13.07 15.56
N ARG A 178 0.24 12.71 15.88
CA ARG A 178 1.47 13.32 15.35
C ARG A 178 2.61 12.31 15.35
N GLY A 179 3.61 12.53 14.51
CA GLY A 179 4.81 11.70 14.41
C GLY A 179 5.86 12.36 13.54
N THR A 180 6.99 11.69 13.38
CA THR A 180 8.08 12.08 12.47
C THR A 180 7.95 11.37 11.12
N PHE A 181 7.51 10.12 11.14
CA PHE A 181 7.44 9.25 9.97
C PHE A 181 5.99 8.91 9.62
N ARG A 182 5.75 8.69 8.32
CA ARG A 182 4.48 8.15 7.80
C ARG A 182 4.60 6.66 7.58
N VAL A 183 3.51 5.93 7.81
CA VAL A 183 3.47 4.48 7.59
C VAL A 183 3.51 4.16 6.10
N LEU A 184 4.27 3.11 5.77
CA LEU A 184 4.34 2.44 4.49
C LEU A 184 3.84 1.01 4.61
N ARG A 185 3.13 0.53 3.60
CA ARG A 185 2.55 -0.82 3.62
C ARG A 185 2.89 -1.60 2.34
N GLY A 186 2.84 -2.94 2.43
CA GLY A 186 2.91 -3.84 1.31
C GLY A 186 4.31 -4.31 0.91
N GLY A 187 5.33 -3.54 1.23
CA GLY A 187 6.67 -3.81 0.74
C GLY A 187 6.78 -3.75 -0.79
N SER A 188 7.95 -3.56 -1.29
CA SER A 188 8.22 -3.49 -2.72
C SER A 188 8.88 -4.77 -3.24
N TRP A 189 9.08 -4.82 -4.56
CA TRP A 189 9.83 -5.89 -5.22
C TRP A 189 11.28 -6.04 -4.73
N MET A 190 11.82 -5.04 -4.03
CA MET A 190 13.19 -5.06 -3.48
C MET A 190 13.27 -5.64 -2.06
N GLU A 191 12.16 -5.75 -1.33
CA GLU A 191 12.14 -6.17 0.06
C GLU A 191 12.34 -7.67 0.25
N ARG A 192 12.80 -8.04 1.45
CA ARG A 192 12.96 -9.43 1.88
C ARG A 192 11.59 -10.09 2.13
N PRO A 193 11.48 -11.43 2.09
CA PRO A 193 10.20 -12.13 2.28
C PRO A 193 9.43 -11.75 3.56
N LEU A 194 10.12 -11.44 4.65
CA LEU A 194 9.49 -11.03 5.91
C LEU A 194 8.77 -9.68 5.78
N GLU A 195 9.33 -8.79 4.97
CA GLU A 195 8.80 -7.43 4.68
C GLU A 195 7.68 -7.45 3.63
N LEU A 196 7.45 -8.61 3.00
CA LEU A 196 6.35 -8.82 2.06
C LEU A 196 5.09 -9.39 2.71
N ARG A 197 5.00 -9.45 4.04
CA ARG A 197 3.78 -9.83 4.74
C ARG A 197 2.79 -8.67 4.80
N ALA A 198 1.51 -8.99 4.75
CA ALA A 198 0.47 -7.96 4.82
C ALA A 198 0.45 -7.20 6.16
N SER A 199 1.04 -7.76 7.20
CA SER A 199 1.22 -7.12 8.51
C SER A 199 2.51 -6.28 8.63
N TYR A 200 3.40 -6.31 7.62
CA TYR A 200 4.62 -5.53 7.64
C TYR A 200 4.33 -4.03 7.72
N ARG A 201 5.05 -3.35 8.59
CA ARG A 201 4.96 -1.91 8.81
C ARG A 201 6.29 -1.27 8.42
N GLY A 202 6.33 -0.64 7.26
CA GLY A 202 7.42 0.25 6.88
C GLY A 202 7.10 1.68 7.32
N TRP A 203 8.09 2.54 7.26
CA TRP A 203 7.93 3.96 7.53
C TRP A 203 9.02 4.78 6.87
N ASP A 204 8.70 6.05 6.57
CA ASP A 204 9.68 7.02 6.10
C ASP A 204 9.21 8.45 6.40
N GLU A 205 10.09 9.42 6.21
CA GLU A 205 9.76 10.83 6.30
C GLU A 205 8.73 11.22 5.24
N MET A 206 7.80 12.10 5.58
CA MET A 206 6.77 12.54 4.62
C MET A 206 7.33 13.25 3.38
N THR A 207 8.60 13.65 3.39
CA THR A 207 9.34 14.27 2.29
C THR A 207 10.12 13.27 1.47
N TYR A 208 10.27 12.03 1.96
CA TYR A 208 10.96 10.97 1.24
C TYR A 208 10.21 10.54 -0.02
N TRP A 209 10.94 10.05 -0.99
CA TRP A 209 10.44 9.50 -2.25
C TRP A 209 11.42 8.46 -2.79
N GLY A 210 10.96 7.53 -3.59
CA GLY A 210 11.81 6.49 -4.15
C GLY A 210 11.14 5.71 -5.27
N PRO A 211 11.92 4.94 -6.04
CA PRO A 211 11.42 4.21 -7.21
C PRO A 211 10.52 3.02 -6.84
N THR A 212 10.50 2.66 -5.57
CA THR A 212 9.71 1.56 -5.03
C THR A 212 8.52 2.05 -4.19
N LEU A 213 8.20 3.33 -4.23
CA LEU A 213 7.25 3.97 -3.34
C LEU A 213 6.13 4.65 -4.12
N GLY A 214 4.91 4.14 -3.97
CA GLY A 214 3.68 4.61 -4.59
C GLY A 214 2.54 4.76 -3.59
N PHE A 215 1.29 4.66 -4.04
CA PHE A 215 0.11 4.77 -3.19
C PHE A 215 -1.17 4.32 -3.91
N ARG A 216 -2.24 4.12 -3.12
CA ARG A 216 -3.63 4.02 -3.59
C ARG A 216 -4.53 4.90 -2.74
N CYS A 217 -5.76 5.17 -3.23
CA CYS A 217 -6.70 5.99 -2.51
C CYS A 217 -7.86 5.16 -1.93
N ALA A 218 -8.52 5.73 -0.94
CA ALA A 218 -9.74 5.23 -0.33
C ALA A 218 -10.76 6.36 -0.19
N THR A 219 -12.03 6.01 0.05
CA THR A 219 -13.08 6.97 0.37
C THR A 219 -14.11 6.33 1.29
N ASP A 220 -14.73 7.13 2.12
CA ASP A 220 -15.78 6.67 3.02
C ASP A 220 -17.03 6.29 2.21
N VAL A 221 -17.79 5.33 2.72
CA VAL A 221 -19.12 5.02 2.17
C VAL A 221 -20.08 6.08 2.71
N PRO A 222 -20.93 6.67 1.85
CA PRO A 222 -21.93 7.66 2.26
C PRO A 222 -22.91 7.15 3.31
#